data_f9f00f47049ddf47e65eae32c397fa0f
#
_entry.id   f9f00f47049ddf47e65eae32c397fa0f
#
_cell.length_a   1.000
_cell.length_b   1.000
_cell.length_c   1.000
_cell.angle_alpha   90.00
_cell.angle_beta   90.00
_cell.angle_gamma   90.00
#
_symmetry.space_group_name_H-M   'P 1'
#
loop_
_entity.id
_entity.type
_entity.pdbx_description
1 polymer ?
#
loop_
_entity_poly.entity_id
_entity_poly.type
_entity_poly.pdbx_seq_one_letter_code
_entity_poly.pdbx_strand_id
1 'polypeptide(L)'
;MARLCRGLLAVVAGVATGLGQIPDGQWLTVPGVAALTVLVCWRPTRRAPLLGYLFGLGLYASTVSWASVLGWPVAVLLIAVLGMFPALTAWTIRLVRDLPGAPVWAACMWSATEVLLARWPVGGFGWVRLAWSAMDTPAAGMLRWIGAVGVSLMVALAGQLLAFTVLYRRRAHQLVDATILVLVLGLMCAVGTWTSNHPRTGRAATGAAPAASSIPSETRRSGSAAPPQLAGHTPPAKGRSGTTVAPTRSVRVGIIQGGVDGTAGSHATGYASSVTANHLSETIAQVADDRAHGRPTTDFLLWPENSTDIDPVQNPEVGRVITLASTIAHQPILVGAVTHGPHEGERQTTGMWWPAHAHAPTSVYHKRNLVPFGEWIPWRSTLLPLIPVLKQVGRQSVPGTAPGVIDARIIDEHVVVGDVICFELAYDPTVHDTVRNGAQLIAVQSNNATYTATRQPHQQWRMTRARAIELGRPIVVSTTSSLSGLITSTGEVMTQTTEGAHTHRSVSVPLTEGVSWGVVLTPWITWISVGLAVANVFLALVSAFLRGRRCRPKHKYHTPIRSQQPTS
;
A
#
# COMPACT_ATOMS: atom_id res chain seq x y z
N MET A 1 23.92 -29.98 16.66
CA MET A 1 23.92 -28.64 17.27
C MET A 1 24.07 -27.52 16.24
N ALA A 2 25.15 -27.36 15.48
CA ALA A 2 25.36 -26.21 14.56
C ALA A 2 24.25 -25.98 13.51
N ARG A 3 23.58 -27.02 13.00
CA ARG A 3 22.48 -26.90 12.01
C ARG A 3 21.19 -26.39 12.66
N LEU A 4 20.88 -26.82 13.86
CA LEU A 4 19.70 -26.38 14.62
C LEU A 4 19.85 -24.91 15.01
N CYS A 5 21.03 -24.50 15.49
CA CYS A 5 21.34 -23.11 15.82
C CYS A 5 21.17 -22.17 14.60
N ARG A 6 21.60 -22.59 13.39
CA ARG A 6 21.40 -21.78 12.18
C ARG A 6 19.93 -21.63 11.81
N GLY A 7 19.13 -22.68 11.97
CA GLY A 7 17.69 -22.61 11.73
C GLY A 7 17.00 -21.65 12.70
N LEU A 8 17.34 -21.75 13.99
CA LEU A 8 16.82 -20.86 15.03
C LEU A 8 17.21 -19.39 14.76
N LEU A 9 18.48 -19.14 14.41
CA LEU A 9 18.94 -17.80 14.05
C LEU A 9 18.21 -17.24 12.83
N ALA A 10 17.84 -18.08 11.86
CA ALA A 10 17.04 -17.64 10.72
C ALA A 10 15.62 -17.20 11.15
N VAL A 11 14.96 -17.95 12.05
CA VAL A 11 13.66 -17.55 12.61
C VAL A 11 13.79 -16.23 13.37
N VAL A 12 14.80 -16.08 14.24
CA VAL A 12 15.05 -14.86 15.01
C VAL A 12 15.30 -13.66 14.09
N ALA A 13 16.09 -13.83 13.03
CA ALA A 13 16.33 -12.78 12.03
C ALA A 13 15.02 -12.38 11.31
N GLY A 14 14.16 -13.34 11.00
CA GLY A 14 12.84 -13.09 10.43
C GLY A 14 11.94 -12.29 11.39
N VAL A 15 11.88 -12.71 12.66
CA VAL A 15 11.13 -11.98 13.71
C VAL A 15 11.66 -10.54 13.84
N ALA A 16 12.98 -10.36 13.88
CA ALA A 16 13.59 -9.03 13.94
C ALA A 16 13.17 -8.15 12.75
N THR A 17 13.21 -8.72 11.52
CA THR A 17 12.76 -8.00 10.31
C THR A 17 11.27 -7.62 10.40
N GLY A 18 10.41 -8.49 10.92
CA GLY A 18 8.99 -8.23 11.09
C GLY A 18 8.69 -7.21 12.19
N LEU A 19 9.38 -7.30 13.32
CA LEU A 19 9.29 -6.29 14.38
C LEU A 19 9.76 -4.91 13.89
N GLY A 20 10.68 -4.87 12.92
CA GLY A 20 11.08 -3.62 12.26
C GLY A 20 9.97 -2.89 11.51
N GLN A 21 8.82 -3.51 11.29
CA GLN A 21 7.67 -2.89 10.63
C GLN A 21 6.64 -2.29 11.61
N ILE A 22 6.90 -2.39 12.91
CA ILE A 22 6.09 -1.73 13.95
C ILE A 22 6.81 -0.48 14.49
N PRO A 23 6.10 0.46 15.11
CA PRO A 23 6.72 1.61 15.77
C PRO A 23 7.83 1.18 16.74
N ASP A 24 8.88 1.98 16.83
CA ASP A 24 10.07 1.80 17.67
C ASP A 24 10.95 0.57 17.33
N GLY A 25 10.50 -0.30 16.43
CA GLY A 25 11.24 -1.47 15.98
C GLY A 25 12.00 -1.29 14.66
N GLN A 26 11.84 -0.18 13.96
CA GLN A 26 12.28 0.05 12.57
C GLN A 26 13.77 -0.25 12.34
N TRP A 27 14.62 -0.08 13.34
CA TRP A 27 16.06 -0.33 13.28
C TRP A 27 16.43 -1.82 13.15
N LEU A 28 15.50 -2.73 13.44
CA LEU A 28 15.71 -4.17 13.38
C LEU A 28 15.63 -4.73 11.95
N THR A 29 15.03 -4.01 11.01
CA THR A 29 14.83 -4.49 9.63
C THR A 29 16.17 -4.71 8.91
N VAL A 30 17.04 -3.72 8.90
CA VAL A 30 18.34 -3.79 8.20
C VAL A 30 19.23 -4.91 8.77
N PRO A 31 19.43 -5.03 10.10
CA PRO A 31 20.15 -6.16 10.69
C PRO A 31 19.50 -7.52 10.42
N GLY A 32 18.16 -7.60 10.43
CA GLY A 32 17.43 -8.84 10.15
C GLY A 32 17.65 -9.33 8.71
N VAL A 33 17.55 -8.44 7.73
CA VAL A 33 17.87 -8.72 6.32
C VAL A 33 19.34 -9.15 6.16
N ALA A 34 20.27 -8.44 6.81
CA ALA A 34 21.70 -8.78 6.79
C ALA A 34 21.96 -10.17 7.38
N ALA A 35 21.32 -10.50 8.50
CA ALA A 35 21.47 -11.79 9.17
C ALA A 35 21.06 -12.97 8.26
N LEU A 36 19.93 -12.87 7.52
CA LEU A 36 19.56 -13.89 6.55
C LEU A 36 20.68 -14.11 5.53
N THR A 37 21.20 -13.04 4.95
CA THR A 37 22.26 -13.12 3.93
C THR A 37 23.54 -13.72 4.48
N VAL A 38 23.95 -13.32 5.69
CA VAL A 38 25.10 -13.93 6.38
C VAL A 38 24.87 -15.43 6.61
N LEU A 39 23.69 -15.83 7.12
CA LEU A 39 23.35 -17.23 7.34
C LEU A 39 23.38 -18.08 6.06
N VAL A 40 23.00 -17.50 4.93
CA VAL A 40 22.99 -18.19 3.63
C VAL A 40 24.39 -18.26 3.00
N CYS A 41 25.20 -17.21 3.14
CA CYS A 41 26.45 -17.02 2.39
C CYS A 41 27.74 -17.38 3.18
N TRP A 42 27.77 -17.28 4.51
CA TRP A 42 28.97 -17.53 5.33
C TRP A 42 29.58 -18.92 5.12
N ARG A 43 28.72 -19.95 5.20
CA ARG A 43 29.06 -21.34 4.84
C ARG A 43 28.02 -21.81 3.84
N PRO A 44 28.32 -21.80 2.53
CA PRO A 44 27.34 -22.11 1.50
C PRO A 44 26.70 -23.45 1.74
N THR A 45 25.39 -23.44 1.76
CA THR A 45 24.60 -24.64 2.01
C THR A 45 23.60 -24.86 0.87
N ARG A 46 23.40 -26.12 0.48
CA ARG A 46 22.28 -26.50 -0.41
C ARG A 46 20.91 -26.23 0.24
N ARG A 47 20.88 -25.96 1.56
CA ARG A 47 19.68 -25.69 2.35
C ARG A 47 19.34 -24.20 2.46
N ALA A 48 19.89 -23.33 1.59
CA ALA A 48 19.57 -21.91 1.58
C ALA A 48 18.05 -21.64 1.51
N PRO A 49 17.25 -22.34 0.67
CA PRO A 49 15.79 -22.16 0.67
C PRO A 49 15.14 -22.49 2.03
N LEU A 50 15.61 -23.52 2.73
CA LEU A 50 15.09 -23.86 4.06
C LEU A 50 15.39 -22.75 5.08
N LEU A 51 16.58 -22.14 5.05
CA LEU A 51 16.89 -21.02 5.94
C LEU A 51 16.02 -19.79 5.61
N GLY A 52 15.80 -19.52 4.32
CA GLY A 52 14.87 -18.48 3.90
C GLY A 52 13.42 -18.76 4.30
N TYR A 53 12.99 -20.03 4.24
CA TYR A 53 11.67 -20.44 4.70
C TYR A 53 11.49 -20.23 6.21
N LEU A 54 12.45 -20.66 7.00
CA LEU A 54 12.46 -20.47 8.47
C LEU A 54 12.48 -18.97 8.83
N PHE A 55 13.27 -18.17 8.11
CA PHE A 55 13.23 -16.73 8.25
C PHE A 55 11.83 -16.17 7.92
N GLY A 56 11.22 -16.65 6.82
CA GLY A 56 9.88 -16.27 6.41
C GLY A 56 8.82 -16.62 7.46
N LEU A 57 8.92 -17.79 8.09
CA LEU A 57 8.03 -18.14 9.20
C LEU A 57 8.15 -17.14 10.35
N GLY A 58 9.36 -16.74 10.74
CA GLY A 58 9.58 -15.72 11.77
C GLY A 58 9.04 -14.35 11.37
N LEU A 59 9.32 -13.91 10.13
CA LEU A 59 8.85 -12.64 9.57
C LEU A 59 7.32 -12.56 9.58
N TYR A 60 6.66 -13.55 9.00
CA TYR A 60 5.20 -13.51 8.86
C TYR A 60 4.46 -13.87 10.15
N ALA A 61 5.02 -14.71 11.02
CA ALA A 61 4.45 -14.92 12.34
C ALA A 61 4.44 -13.64 13.19
N SER A 62 5.45 -12.78 13.05
CA SER A 62 5.50 -11.50 13.78
C SER A 62 4.65 -10.39 13.13
N THR A 63 4.32 -10.50 11.84
CA THR A 63 3.60 -9.44 11.11
C THR A 63 2.15 -9.76 10.82
N VAL A 64 1.78 -11.01 10.49
CA VAL A 64 0.41 -11.36 10.07
C VAL A 64 -0.30 -12.35 10.98
N SER A 65 0.21 -12.57 12.22
CA SER A 65 -0.45 -13.41 13.22
C SER A 65 -1.87 -12.95 13.58
N TRP A 66 -2.21 -11.69 13.32
CA TRP A 66 -3.55 -11.17 13.49
C TRP A 66 -4.60 -11.93 12.64
N ALA A 67 -4.20 -12.61 11.58
CA ALA A 67 -5.09 -13.48 10.81
C ALA A 67 -5.68 -14.64 11.64
N SER A 68 -5.15 -14.91 12.84
CA SER A 68 -5.69 -15.91 13.78
C SER A 68 -7.12 -15.59 14.26
N VAL A 69 -7.60 -14.34 14.12
CA VAL A 69 -9.01 -14.00 14.39
C VAL A 69 -9.98 -14.71 13.43
N LEU A 70 -9.49 -15.12 12.25
CA LEU A 70 -10.22 -15.93 11.27
C LEU A 70 -10.08 -17.44 11.57
N GLY A 71 -9.31 -17.79 12.58
CA GLY A 71 -8.98 -19.16 12.99
C GLY A 71 -7.49 -19.47 12.84
N TRP A 72 -6.91 -20.16 13.82
CA TRP A 72 -5.49 -20.54 13.82
C TRP A 72 -5.02 -21.30 12.57
N PRO A 73 -5.82 -22.22 11.97
CA PRO A 73 -5.41 -22.89 10.74
C PRO A 73 -5.20 -21.92 9.57
N VAL A 74 -6.02 -20.86 9.49
CA VAL A 74 -5.91 -19.83 8.45
C VAL A 74 -4.61 -19.05 8.61
N ALA A 75 -4.29 -18.61 9.83
CA ALA A 75 -3.04 -17.90 10.11
C ALA A 75 -1.81 -18.78 9.81
N VAL A 76 -1.81 -20.04 10.24
CA VAL A 76 -0.70 -20.98 10.00
C VAL A 76 -0.51 -21.22 8.50
N LEU A 77 -1.59 -21.46 7.75
CA LEU A 77 -1.52 -21.65 6.30
C LEU A 77 -0.99 -20.40 5.59
N LEU A 78 -1.51 -19.23 5.96
CA LEU A 78 -1.05 -17.94 5.40
C LEU A 78 0.45 -17.74 5.65
N ILE A 79 0.92 -17.89 6.88
CA ILE A 79 2.34 -17.76 7.26
C ILE A 79 3.20 -18.76 6.48
N ALA A 80 2.74 -20.01 6.35
CA ALA A 80 3.47 -21.05 5.63
C ALA A 80 3.61 -20.73 4.13
N VAL A 81 2.54 -20.26 3.48
CA VAL A 81 2.56 -19.87 2.07
C VAL A 81 3.43 -18.64 1.85
N LEU A 82 3.27 -17.61 2.66
CA LEU A 82 4.08 -16.40 2.57
C LEU A 82 5.57 -16.68 2.83
N GLY A 83 5.89 -17.63 3.71
CA GLY A 83 7.26 -18.07 4.00
C GLY A 83 8.03 -18.63 2.78
N MET A 84 7.32 -19.05 1.73
CA MET A 84 7.96 -19.53 0.49
C MET A 84 8.70 -18.42 -0.27
N PHE A 85 8.28 -17.16 -0.13
CA PHE A 85 8.91 -16.04 -0.81
C PHE A 85 10.31 -15.72 -0.26
N PRO A 86 10.54 -15.58 1.04
CA PRO A 86 11.90 -15.52 1.59
C PRO A 86 12.74 -16.77 1.31
N ALA A 87 12.14 -17.95 1.13
CA ALA A 87 12.86 -19.13 0.65
C ALA A 87 13.43 -18.93 -0.75
N LEU A 88 12.63 -18.37 -1.67
CA LEU A 88 13.05 -17.98 -3.01
C LEU A 88 14.14 -16.90 -2.95
N THR A 89 13.95 -15.86 -2.12
CA THR A 89 14.95 -14.80 -1.91
C THR A 89 16.30 -15.39 -1.45
N ALA A 90 16.30 -16.26 -0.46
CA ALA A 90 17.52 -16.88 0.06
C ALA A 90 18.21 -17.79 -0.97
N TRP A 91 17.42 -18.50 -1.79
CA TRP A 91 17.96 -19.30 -2.89
C TRP A 91 18.65 -18.44 -3.93
N THR A 92 18.02 -17.34 -4.35
CA THR A 92 18.56 -16.43 -5.37
C THR A 92 19.77 -15.64 -4.85
N ILE A 93 19.74 -15.15 -3.61
CA ILE A 93 20.92 -14.51 -2.97
C ILE A 93 22.13 -15.45 -2.99
N ARG A 94 21.93 -16.74 -2.71
CA ARG A 94 23.00 -17.71 -2.78
C ARG A 94 23.58 -17.86 -4.19
N LEU A 95 22.76 -17.77 -5.24
CA LEU A 95 23.23 -17.88 -6.63
C LEU A 95 24.13 -16.72 -7.02
N VAL A 96 23.81 -15.52 -6.55
CA VAL A 96 24.48 -14.27 -6.97
C VAL A 96 25.65 -13.85 -6.07
N ARG A 97 25.86 -14.49 -4.95
CA ARG A 97 26.84 -14.10 -3.91
C ARG A 97 28.29 -13.99 -4.41
N ASP A 98 28.68 -14.76 -5.43
CA ASP A 98 30.02 -14.80 -5.98
C ASP A 98 30.19 -13.90 -7.22
N LEU A 99 29.13 -13.14 -7.60
CA LEU A 99 29.17 -12.18 -8.70
C LEU A 99 29.75 -10.84 -8.24
N PRO A 100 30.45 -10.11 -9.13
CA PRO A 100 30.83 -8.73 -8.86
C PRO A 100 29.58 -7.89 -8.54
N GLY A 101 29.62 -7.06 -7.49
CA GLY A 101 28.46 -6.27 -7.08
C GLY A 101 27.35 -7.08 -6.36
N ALA A 102 27.70 -8.21 -5.75
CA ALA A 102 26.76 -9.10 -5.05
C ALA A 102 25.76 -8.40 -4.13
N PRO A 103 26.10 -7.34 -3.35
CA PRO A 103 25.10 -6.62 -2.54
C PRO A 103 23.95 -6.04 -3.36
N VAL A 104 24.26 -5.42 -4.52
CA VAL A 104 23.23 -4.84 -5.40
C VAL A 104 22.34 -5.93 -5.99
N TRP A 105 22.94 -7.01 -6.46
CA TRP A 105 22.19 -8.13 -7.02
C TRP A 105 21.27 -8.78 -5.98
N ALA A 106 21.76 -8.98 -4.77
CA ALA A 106 20.98 -9.55 -3.67
C ALA A 106 19.81 -8.62 -3.25
N ALA A 107 20.01 -7.30 -3.29
CA ALA A 107 18.95 -6.33 -3.06
C ALA A 107 17.87 -6.38 -4.16
N CYS A 108 18.27 -6.48 -5.44
CA CYS A 108 17.34 -6.67 -6.56
C CYS A 108 16.54 -7.98 -6.43
N MET A 109 17.18 -9.08 -5.97
CA MET A 109 16.46 -10.34 -5.70
C MET A 109 15.39 -10.16 -4.64
N TRP A 110 15.68 -9.43 -3.57
CA TRP A 110 14.71 -9.14 -2.52
C TRP A 110 13.54 -8.33 -3.07
N SER A 111 13.83 -7.20 -3.72
CA SER A 111 12.80 -6.33 -4.32
C SER A 111 11.93 -7.07 -5.33
N ALA A 112 12.52 -7.88 -6.21
CA ALA A 112 11.78 -8.68 -7.17
C ALA A 112 10.86 -9.72 -6.51
N THR A 113 11.27 -10.28 -5.37
CA THR A 113 10.45 -11.24 -4.62
C THR A 113 9.28 -10.55 -3.93
N GLU A 114 9.47 -9.34 -3.38
CA GLU A 114 8.35 -8.53 -2.85
C GLU A 114 7.35 -8.14 -3.96
N VAL A 115 7.86 -7.74 -5.13
CA VAL A 115 7.04 -7.42 -6.30
C VAL A 115 6.25 -8.64 -6.78
N LEU A 116 6.86 -9.82 -6.76
CA LEU A 116 6.19 -11.09 -7.09
C LEU A 116 5.09 -11.38 -6.06
N LEU A 117 5.38 -11.30 -4.77
CA LEU A 117 4.40 -11.50 -3.70
C LEU A 117 3.22 -10.53 -3.79
N ALA A 118 3.47 -9.28 -4.16
CA ALA A 118 2.42 -8.28 -4.32
C ALA A 118 1.48 -8.53 -5.51
N ARG A 119 1.77 -9.54 -6.36
CA ARG A 119 0.96 -9.88 -7.55
C ARG A 119 0.50 -11.33 -7.60
N TRP A 120 1.21 -12.22 -6.95
CA TRP A 120 1.00 -13.67 -7.04
C TRP A 120 1.26 -14.34 -5.68
N PRO A 121 0.53 -15.40 -5.30
CA PRO A 121 -0.64 -15.96 -5.97
C PRO A 121 -1.93 -15.16 -5.68
N VAL A 122 -2.98 -15.48 -6.41
CA VAL A 122 -4.37 -15.07 -6.07
C VAL A 122 -4.54 -13.55 -5.94
N GLY A 123 -3.91 -12.77 -6.83
CA GLY A 123 -3.92 -11.30 -6.77
C GLY A 123 -2.79 -10.71 -5.93
N GLY A 124 -2.06 -11.53 -5.16
CA GLY A 124 -0.92 -11.12 -4.36
C GLY A 124 -1.26 -10.67 -2.94
N PHE A 125 -0.19 -10.41 -2.15
CA PHE A 125 -0.29 -9.93 -0.77
C PHE A 125 0.79 -8.87 -0.50
N GLY A 126 0.54 -7.63 -0.93
CA GLY A 126 1.46 -6.50 -0.79
C GLY A 126 1.51 -5.87 0.61
N TRP A 127 0.97 -6.54 1.63
CA TRP A 127 0.80 -6.01 2.98
C TRP A 127 2.12 -5.82 3.73
N VAL A 128 3.05 -6.75 3.59
CA VAL A 128 4.35 -6.75 4.29
C VAL A 128 5.44 -6.36 3.31
N ARG A 129 6.09 -5.21 3.52
CA ARG A 129 7.19 -4.69 2.69
C ARG A 129 8.26 -4.05 3.55
N LEU A 130 9.52 -4.15 3.12
CA LEU A 130 10.62 -3.47 3.81
C LEU A 130 10.43 -1.94 3.84
N ALA A 131 9.75 -1.35 2.85
CA ALA A 131 9.49 0.08 2.80
C ALA A 131 8.77 0.62 4.05
N TRP A 132 7.89 -0.17 4.65
CA TRP A 132 7.14 0.26 5.83
C TRP A 132 8.02 0.48 7.05
N SER A 133 9.22 -0.12 7.09
CA SER A 133 10.19 0.13 8.16
C SER A 133 10.83 1.53 8.09
N ALA A 134 10.75 2.20 6.94
CA ALA A 134 11.24 3.57 6.82
C ALA A 134 10.34 4.61 7.52
N MET A 135 9.07 4.25 7.81
CA MET A 135 8.16 5.15 8.53
C MET A 135 8.71 5.45 9.93
N ASP A 136 8.48 6.67 10.40
CA ASP A 136 8.98 7.19 11.67
C ASP A 136 10.53 7.27 11.73
N THR A 137 11.19 7.23 10.57
CA THR A 137 12.62 7.52 10.42
C THR A 137 12.81 8.70 9.46
N PRO A 138 13.98 9.36 9.47
CA PRO A 138 14.29 10.40 8.51
C PRO A 138 14.17 9.96 7.04
N ALA A 139 14.26 8.65 6.75
CA ALA A 139 14.17 8.10 5.41
C ALA A 139 12.73 8.04 4.85
N ALA A 140 11.69 8.27 5.66
CA ALA A 140 10.29 8.19 5.21
C ALA A 140 9.99 9.10 4.01
N GLY A 141 10.58 10.30 3.96
CA GLY A 141 10.42 11.24 2.85
C GLY A 141 10.91 10.71 1.49
N MET A 142 11.75 9.66 1.45
CA MET A 142 12.16 9.00 0.21
C MET A 142 10.97 8.38 -0.56
N LEU A 143 9.90 8.00 0.14
CA LEU A 143 8.68 7.48 -0.49
C LEU A 143 8.15 8.41 -1.58
N ARG A 144 8.24 9.73 -1.39
CA ARG A 144 7.81 10.74 -2.36
C ARG A 144 8.61 10.71 -3.67
N TRP A 145 9.87 10.24 -3.62
CA TRP A 145 10.79 10.26 -4.76
C TRP A 145 10.86 8.93 -5.51
N ILE A 146 10.96 7.83 -4.79
CA ILE A 146 11.20 6.51 -5.38
C ILE A 146 10.10 5.49 -5.07
N GLY A 147 9.04 5.92 -4.36
CA GLY A 147 7.90 5.07 -4.00
C GLY A 147 8.25 3.92 -3.05
N ALA A 148 7.25 3.13 -2.71
CA ALA A 148 7.43 2.01 -1.79
C ALA A 148 8.40 0.94 -2.34
N VAL A 149 8.38 0.65 -3.64
CA VAL A 149 9.29 -0.33 -4.26
C VAL A 149 10.74 0.14 -4.18
N GLY A 150 10.99 1.42 -4.46
CA GLY A 150 12.34 1.99 -4.38
C GLY A 150 12.88 2.04 -2.96
N VAL A 151 12.04 2.39 -1.98
CA VAL A 151 12.43 2.37 -0.56
C VAL A 151 12.70 0.95 -0.08
N SER A 152 11.88 -0.05 -0.46
CA SER A 152 12.17 -1.48 -0.19
C SER A 152 13.53 -1.89 -0.76
N LEU A 153 13.84 -1.50 -2.01
CA LEU A 153 15.12 -1.79 -2.64
C LEU A 153 16.30 -1.16 -1.87
N MET A 154 16.16 0.09 -1.41
CA MET A 154 17.20 0.78 -0.65
C MET A 154 17.42 0.16 0.74
N VAL A 155 16.34 -0.21 1.45
CA VAL A 155 16.43 -0.92 2.74
C VAL A 155 17.08 -2.30 2.56
N ALA A 156 16.67 -3.04 1.50
CA ALA A 156 17.32 -4.29 1.14
C ALA A 156 18.81 -4.09 0.85
N LEU A 157 19.17 -3.07 0.06
CA LEU A 157 20.56 -2.76 -0.27
C LEU A 157 21.39 -2.45 0.98
N ALA A 158 20.86 -1.68 1.92
CA ALA A 158 21.52 -1.41 3.20
C ALA A 158 21.78 -2.70 3.97
N GLY A 159 20.80 -3.60 4.05
CA GLY A 159 20.96 -4.92 4.67
C GLY A 159 22.00 -5.80 3.97
N GLN A 160 22.04 -5.77 2.62
CA GLN A 160 23.02 -6.53 1.87
C GLN A 160 24.44 -5.97 2.05
N LEU A 161 24.63 -4.65 1.97
CA LEU A 161 25.93 -4.01 2.23
C LEU A 161 26.44 -4.36 3.63
N LEU A 162 25.57 -4.30 4.65
CA LEU A 162 25.93 -4.71 6.01
C LEU A 162 26.35 -6.19 6.07
N ALA A 163 25.62 -7.08 5.39
CA ALA A 163 25.96 -8.50 5.35
C ALA A 163 27.31 -8.77 4.69
N PHE A 164 27.56 -8.14 3.55
CA PHE A 164 28.79 -8.36 2.78
C PHE A 164 30.02 -7.71 3.42
N THR A 165 29.85 -6.62 4.21
CA THR A 165 30.91 -6.10 5.09
C THR A 165 31.42 -7.18 6.05
N VAL A 166 30.53 -8.03 6.59
CA VAL A 166 30.89 -9.14 7.48
C VAL A 166 31.45 -10.34 6.71
N LEU A 167 30.96 -10.58 5.49
CA LEU A 167 31.30 -11.77 4.69
C LEU A 167 32.64 -11.67 3.97
N TYR A 168 33.07 -10.47 3.56
CA TYR A 168 34.33 -10.30 2.85
C TYR A 168 35.54 -10.47 3.76
N ARG A 169 36.55 -11.19 3.26
CA ARG A 169 37.81 -11.40 3.97
C ARG A 169 38.83 -10.27 3.75
N ARG A 170 38.74 -9.54 2.64
CA ARG A 170 39.65 -8.46 2.28
C ARG A 170 39.17 -7.14 2.88
N ARG A 171 39.98 -6.51 3.71
CA ARG A 171 39.66 -5.22 4.37
C ARG A 171 39.25 -4.12 3.37
N ALA A 172 39.89 -4.08 2.19
CA ALA A 172 39.51 -3.11 1.16
C ALA A 172 38.03 -3.22 0.73
N HIS A 173 37.52 -4.44 0.49
CA HIS A 173 36.12 -4.63 0.14
C HIS A 173 35.20 -4.32 1.32
N GLN A 174 35.59 -4.67 2.55
CA GLN A 174 34.81 -4.32 3.76
C GLN A 174 34.68 -2.80 3.91
N LEU A 175 35.78 -2.05 3.71
CA LEU A 175 35.76 -0.59 3.78
C LEU A 175 34.89 0.04 2.68
N VAL A 176 35.00 -0.47 1.45
CA VAL A 176 34.15 0.00 0.33
C VAL A 176 32.67 -0.20 0.64
N ASP A 177 32.27 -1.41 1.04
CA ASP A 177 30.85 -1.67 1.34
C ASP A 177 30.36 -0.88 2.56
N ALA A 178 31.18 -0.74 3.61
CA ALA A 178 30.86 0.08 4.76
C ALA A 178 30.71 1.56 4.38
N THR A 179 31.58 2.09 3.52
CA THR A 179 31.48 3.46 3.02
C THR A 179 30.21 3.65 2.20
N ILE A 180 29.91 2.74 1.27
CA ILE A 180 28.69 2.79 0.48
C ILE A 180 27.45 2.70 1.39
N LEU A 181 27.45 1.83 2.41
CA LEU A 181 26.36 1.72 3.38
C LEU A 181 26.10 3.06 4.08
N VAL A 182 27.16 3.71 4.59
CA VAL A 182 27.04 5.02 5.25
C VAL A 182 26.49 6.07 4.27
N LEU A 183 26.98 6.08 3.02
CA LEU A 183 26.49 7.01 1.99
C LEU A 183 25.03 6.75 1.64
N VAL A 184 24.61 5.50 1.49
CA VAL A 184 23.21 5.12 1.21
C VAL A 184 22.30 5.56 2.36
N LEU A 185 22.63 5.21 3.60
CA LEU A 185 21.85 5.61 4.77
C LEU A 185 21.84 7.14 4.96
N GLY A 186 22.97 7.78 4.78
CA GLY A 186 23.11 9.23 4.86
C GLY A 186 22.28 9.94 3.80
N LEU A 187 22.28 9.46 2.54
CA LEU A 187 21.46 9.98 1.46
C LEU A 187 19.97 9.80 1.73
N MET A 188 19.57 8.61 2.19
CA MET A 188 18.16 8.34 2.54
C MET A 188 17.69 9.31 3.63
N CYS A 189 18.47 9.48 4.68
CA CYS A 189 18.14 10.41 5.76
C CYS A 189 18.14 11.87 5.29
N ALA A 190 19.14 12.30 4.52
CA ALA A 190 19.27 13.69 4.05
C ALA A 190 18.10 14.07 3.11
N VAL A 191 17.83 13.26 2.09
CA VAL A 191 16.73 13.49 1.14
C VAL A 191 15.38 13.39 1.85
N GLY A 192 15.22 12.41 2.74
CA GLY A 192 13.99 12.24 3.49
C GLY A 192 13.69 13.42 4.41
N THR A 193 14.68 13.88 5.18
CA THR A 193 14.57 15.06 6.05
C THR A 193 14.31 16.33 5.24
N TRP A 194 15.02 16.50 4.12
CA TRP A 194 14.80 17.63 3.23
C TRP A 194 13.36 17.65 2.70
N THR A 195 12.82 16.50 2.29
CA THR A 195 11.44 16.36 1.81
C THR A 195 10.42 16.72 2.89
N SER A 196 10.64 16.28 4.13
CA SER A 196 9.76 16.57 5.26
C SER A 196 9.74 18.08 5.61
N ASN A 197 10.90 18.74 5.49
CA ASN A 197 11.04 20.16 5.81
C ASN A 197 10.61 21.10 4.66
N HIS A 198 10.49 20.57 3.44
CA HIS A 198 10.08 21.33 2.25
C HIS A 198 8.89 20.65 1.57
N PRO A 199 7.71 20.67 2.18
CA PRO A 199 6.51 20.13 1.58
C PRO A 199 6.17 20.99 0.34
N ARG A 200 6.59 20.56 -0.85
CA ARG A 200 6.22 21.20 -2.10
C ARG A 200 4.75 20.89 -2.39
N THR A 201 3.91 21.90 -2.33
CA THR A 201 2.63 21.91 -3.04
C THR A 201 2.93 21.65 -4.51
N GLY A 202 2.37 20.58 -5.07
CA GLY A 202 2.76 19.97 -6.33
C GLY A 202 2.92 20.94 -7.51
N ARG A 203 4.07 20.86 -8.13
CA ARG A 203 4.28 21.21 -9.54
C ARG A 203 5.32 20.25 -10.09
N ALA A 204 4.87 19.09 -10.55
CA ALA A 204 5.66 18.20 -11.38
C ALA A 204 5.13 18.31 -12.81
N ALA A 205 6.06 18.34 -13.73
CA ALA A 205 5.96 18.52 -15.17
C ALA A 205 4.57 18.27 -15.78
N THR A 206 4.09 19.27 -16.51
CA THR A 206 3.06 19.17 -17.54
C THR A 206 3.51 18.18 -18.63
N GLY A 207 3.18 16.91 -18.44
CA GLY A 207 3.15 15.92 -19.50
C GLY A 207 1.73 15.92 -20.08
N ALA A 208 1.61 16.15 -21.37
CA ALA A 208 0.38 16.31 -22.12
C ALA A 208 -0.67 15.24 -21.75
N ALA A 209 -1.84 15.72 -21.35
CA ALA A 209 -3.04 14.90 -21.28
C ALA A 209 -3.45 14.52 -22.73
N PRO A 210 -3.95 13.30 -22.97
CA PRO A 210 -4.57 12.98 -24.25
C PRO A 210 -5.84 13.81 -24.42
N ALA A 211 -5.96 14.49 -25.56
CA ALA A 211 -7.08 15.33 -25.93
C ALA A 211 -8.40 14.55 -25.86
N ALA A 212 -9.31 14.98 -25.00
CA ALA A 212 -10.70 14.59 -25.06
C ALA A 212 -11.34 15.21 -26.31
N SER A 213 -11.94 14.37 -27.14
CA SER A 213 -12.66 14.74 -28.34
C SER A 213 -13.84 15.66 -27.99
N SER A 214 -13.79 16.89 -28.50
CA SER A 214 -14.85 17.87 -28.41
C SER A 214 -16.03 17.50 -29.30
N ILE A 215 -17.23 17.40 -28.69
CA ILE A 215 -18.50 17.46 -29.41
C ILE A 215 -18.90 18.95 -29.57
N PRO A 216 -19.28 19.44 -30.76
CA PRO A 216 -19.63 20.82 -30.94
C PRO A 216 -21.05 21.12 -30.42
N SER A 217 -21.20 22.12 -29.57
CA SER A 217 -22.50 22.71 -29.27
C SER A 217 -22.69 24.04 -30.03
N GLU A 218 -23.82 24.11 -30.70
CA GLU A 218 -24.25 25.21 -31.52
C GLU A 218 -24.48 26.52 -30.74
N THR A 219 -24.20 27.60 -31.46
CA THR A 219 -24.41 29.01 -31.17
C THR A 219 -25.84 29.41 -30.77
N ARG A 220 -25.99 30.29 -29.77
CA ARG A 220 -27.02 31.35 -29.80
C ARG A 220 -26.44 32.69 -29.29
N ARG A 221 -26.56 33.68 -30.14
CA ARG A 221 -26.26 35.10 -29.92
C ARG A 221 -27.36 35.82 -29.13
N SER A 222 -26.98 36.79 -28.35
CA SER A 222 -27.55 38.16 -28.15
C SER A 222 -27.13 38.60 -26.73
N GLY A 223 -26.58 39.74 -26.44
CA GLY A 223 -26.63 41.05 -27.01
C GLY A 223 -26.61 42.03 -25.87
N SER A 224 -25.58 42.95 -25.85
CA SER A 224 -25.65 44.33 -25.35
C SER A 224 -25.89 44.62 -23.85
N ALA A 225 -25.00 45.18 -23.09
CA ALA A 225 -24.74 46.60 -22.85
C ALA A 225 -23.86 46.86 -21.62
N ALA A 226 -22.80 47.64 -21.74
CA ALA A 226 -22.15 48.40 -20.66
C ALA A 226 -22.72 49.86 -20.78
N PRO A 227 -22.47 50.82 -19.89
CA PRO A 227 -21.39 51.19 -18.99
C PRO A 227 -21.88 51.85 -17.66
N PRO A 228 -21.19 52.80 -16.94
CA PRO A 228 -19.90 53.45 -17.13
C PRO A 228 -18.95 53.50 -15.92
N GLN A 229 -17.72 53.89 -16.20
CA GLN A 229 -16.64 54.24 -15.26
C GLN A 229 -16.91 55.48 -14.42
N LEU A 230 -16.34 55.54 -13.22
CA LEU A 230 -15.89 56.77 -12.57
C LEU A 230 -14.55 56.55 -11.86
N ALA A 231 -13.61 57.43 -12.15
CA ALA A 231 -12.23 57.46 -11.74
C ALA A 231 -12.05 58.05 -10.29
N GLY A 232 -11.06 57.56 -9.59
CA GLY A 232 -10.54 58.18 -8.37
C GLY A 232 -9.10 57.72 -8.12
N HIS A 233 -8.13 58.57 -8.48
CA HIS A 233 -6.69 58.36 -8.23
C HIS A 233 -6.32 58.63 -6.76
N THR A 234 -5.56 57.71 -6.17
CA THR A 234 -4.63 58.00 -5.06
C THR A 234 -3.37 57.14 -5.23
N PRO A 235 -2.15 57.68 -5.01
CA PRO A 235 -0.91 57.00 -5.36
C PRO A 235 -0.45 55.98 -4.32
N PRO A 236 0.41 54.98 -4.70
CA PRO A 236 0.71 53.83 -3.88
C PRO A 236 1.82 54.09 -2.86
N ALA A 237 1.56 53.69 -1.63
CA ALA A 237 2.60 53.51 -0.58
C ALA A 237 3.46 52.30 -0.94
N LYS A 238 4.78 52.47 -0.96
CA LYS A 238 5.77 51.39 -1.06
C LYS A 238 5.68 50.50 0.18
N GLY A 239 4.98 49.35 0.04
CA GLY A 239 4.92 48.30 1.06
C GLY A 239 5.71 47.08 0.55
N ARG A 240 6.54 46.55 1.43
CA ARG A 240 7.41 45.39 1.31
C ARG A 240 6.76 44.25 0.52
N SER A 241 7.49 43.73 -0.46
CA SER A 241 7.19 42.48 -1.19
C SER A 241 7.23 41.28 -0.22
N GLY A 242 6.12 41.04 0.44
CA GLY A 242 5.84 39.75 1.02
C GLY A 242 5.33 38.86 -0.10
N THR A 243 6.00 37.76 -0.35
CA THR A 243 5.50 36.67 -1.23
C THR A 243 4.17 36.20 -0.64
N THR A 244 3.06 36.72 -1.18
CA THR A 244 1.72 36.19 -0.89
C THR A 244 1.66 34.78 -1.48
N VAL A 245 1.82 33.77 -0.61
CA VAL A 245 1.45 32.39 -0.94
C VAL A 245 -0.04 32.43 -1.27
N ALA A 246 -0.41 32.05 -2.48
CA ALA A 246 -1.81 31.93 -2.87
C ALA A 246 -2.52 31.04 -1.84
N PRO A 247 -3.73 31.38 -1.39
CA PRO A 247 -4.45 30.57 -0.42
C PRO A 247 -4.61 29.16 -0.96
N THR A 248 -4.13 28.19 -0.19
CA THR A 248 -4.25 26.76 -0.54
C THR A 248 -5.72 26.40 -0.51
N ARG A 249 -6.30 25.99 -1.66
CA ARG A 249 -7.69 25.52 -1.70
C ARG A 249 -7.82 24.35 -0.73
N SER A 250 -8.88 24.33 0.07
CA SER A 250 -9.17 23.25 1.02
C SER A 250 -10.64 22.92 1.00
N VAL A 251 -10.95 21.66 1.29
CA VAL A 251 -12.31 21.17 1.54
C VAL A 251 -12.44 20.70 2.98
N ARG A 252 -13.63 20.88 3.54
CA ARG A 252 -13.96 20.42 4.89
C ARG A 252 -14.68 19.08 4.83
N VAL A 253 -14.10 18.05 5.41
CA VAL A 253 -14.62 16.69 5.37
C VAL A 253 -15.13 16.29 6.75
N GLY A 254 -16.35 15.79 6.80
CA GLY A 254 -16.89 15.13 7.99
C GLY A 254 -16.59 13.65 7.95
N ILE A 255 -15.75 13.17 8.84
CA ILE A 255 -15.40 11.74 8.97
C ILE A 255 -16.40 11.09 9.91
N ILE A 256 -17.11 10.07 9.45
CA ILE A 256 -18.12 9.36 10.23
C ILE A 256 -17.62 7.95 10.56
N GLN A 257 -17.56 7.60 11.82
CA GLN A 257 -17.26 6.27 12.33
C GLN A 257 -18.46 5.77 13.15
N GLY A 258 -19.44 5.19 12.46
CA GLY A 258 -20.71 4.79 13.07
C GLY A 258 -20.65 3.52 13.91
N GLY A 259 -19.55 2.75 13.79
CA GLY A 259 -19.40 1.48 14.51
C GLY A 259 -20.18 0.32 13.91
N VAL A 260 -19.98 -0.83 14.54
CA VAL A 260 -20.71 -2.08 14.30
C VAL A 260 -21.18 -2.63 15.66
N ASP A 261 -22.33 -3.30 15.68
CA ASP A 261 -22.91 -3.83 16.94
C ASP A 261 -22.27 -5.17 17.34
N GLY A 262 -21.41 -5.73 16.51
CA GLY A 262 -20.74 -7.00 16.75
C GLY A 262 -19.48 -6.88 17.60
N THR A 263 -19.07 -8.01 18.16
CA THR A 263 -17.75 -8.17 18.79
C THR A 263 -16.69 -8.48 17.73
N ALA A 264 -15.40 -8.35 18.08
CA ALA A 264 -14.31 -8.67 17.14
C ALA A 264 -14.36 -10.12 16.62
N GLY A 265 -13.70 -10.40 15.49
CA GLY A 265 -13.66 -11.72 14.87
C GLY A 265 -14.81 -11.98 13.91
N SER A 266 -15.20 -13.23 13.78
CA SER A 266 -16.29 -13.67 12.87
C SER A 266 -17.67 -13.10 13.20
N HIS A 267 -17.84 -12.53 14.38
CA HIS A 267 -19.08 -11.92 14.86
C HIS A 267 -19.06 -10.39 14.81
N ALA A 268 -18.04 -9.81 14.21
CA ALA A 268 -17.84 -8.35 14.18
C ALA A 268 -18.86 -7.60 13.31
N THR A 269 -19.49 -8.27 12.34
CA THR A 269 -20.29 -7.58 11.31
C THR A 269 -21.68 -7.14 11.77
N GLY A 270 -22.20 -7.61 12.92
CA GLY A 270 -23.52 -7.22 13.41
C GLY A 270 -24.66 -7.49 12.41
N TYR A 271 -25.77 -6.76 12.56
CA TYR A 271 -26.86 -6.78 11.58
C TYR A 271 -26.64 -5.71 10.51
N ALA A 272 -26.80 -6.06 9.24
CA ALA A 272 -26.57 -5.15 8.11
C ALA A 272 -27.39 -3.83 8.20
N SER A 273 -28.62 -3.90 8.69
CA SER A 273 -29.48 -2.73 8.87
C SER A 273 -29.02 -1.80 10.00
N SER A 274 -28.42 -2.34 11.08
CA SER A 274 -27.93 -1.53 12.19
C SER A 274 -26.70 -0.72 11.83
N VAL A 275 -25.80 -1.26 11.00
CA VAL A 275 -24.61 -0.54 10.54
C VAL A 275 -25.00 0.76 9.83
N THR A 276 -25.97 0.72 8.90
CA THR A 276 -26.43 1.92 8.21
C THR A 276 -27.10 2.92 9.17
N ALA A 277 -27.91 2.42 10.12
CA ALA A 277 -28.57 3.26 11.12
C ALA A 277 -27.55 3.94 12.06
N ASN A 278 -26.48 3.23 12.42
CA ASN A 278 -25.39 3.78 13.26
C ASN A 278 -24.66 4.94 12.53
N HIS A 279 -24.42 4.80 11.22
CA HIS A 279 -23.80 5.87 10.44
C HIS A 279 -24.75 7.07 10.24
N LEU A 280 -26.06 6.86 10.11
CA LEU A 280 -27.03 7.94 10.14
C LEU A 280 -27.02 8.64 11.51
N SER A 281 -27.06 7.89 12.60
CA SER A 281 -27.07 8.45 13.98
C SER A 281 -25.82 9.28 14.23
N GLU A 282 -24.64 8.80 13.82
CA GLU A 282 -23.39 9.52 13.98
C GLU A 282 -23.29 10.75 13.06
N THR A 283 -23.93 10.71 11.88
CA THR A 283 -24.07 11.88 11.01
C THR A 283 -24.93 12.97 11.68
N ILE A 284 -26.04 12.58 12.31
CA ILE A 284 -26.88 13.52 13.07
C ILE A 284 -26.09 14.12 14.24
N ALA A 285 -25.33 13.30 14.97
CA ALA A 285 -24.50 13.73 16.08
C ALA A 285 -23.43 14.75 15.62
N GLN A 286 -22.78 14.51 14.48
CA GLN A 286 -21.81 15.45 13.92
C GLN A 286 -22.44 16.80 13.55
N VAL A 287 -23.58 16.80 12.88
CA VAL A 287 -24.28 18.02 12.50
C VAL A 287 -24.71 18.80 13.73
N ALA A 288 -25.21 18.12 14.77
CA ALA A 288 -25.60 18.74 16.03
C ALA A 288 -24.40 19.34 16.77
N ASP A 289 -23.27 18.61 16.82
CA ASP A 289 -22.05 19.03 17.47
C ASP A 289 -21.41 20.25 16.77
N ASP A 290 -21.37 20.25 15.43
CA ASP A 290 -20.86 21.40 14.66
C ASP A 290 -21.72 22.64 14.88
N ARG A 291 -23.06 22.50 14.92
CA ARG A 291 -23.97 23.62 15.21
C ARG A 291 -23.82 24.12 16.64
N ALA A 292 -23.74 23.24 17.62
CA ALA A 292 -23.61 23.60 19.03
C ALA A 292 -22.33 24.38 19.32
N HIS A 293 -21.25 24.10 18.60
CA HIS A 293 -19.95 24.76 18.75
C HIS A 293 -19.69 25.87 17.71
N GLY A 294 -20.67 26.23 16.90
CA GLY A 294 -20.53 27.28 15.89
C GLY A 294 -19.44 26.95 14.84
N ARG A 295 -19.14 25.66 14.63
CA ARG A 295 -18.18 25.25 13.62
C ARG A 295 -18.77 25.40 12.21
N PRO A 296 -17.97 25.81 11.23
CA PRO A 296 -18.42 25.86 9.85
C PRO A 296 -18.85 24.46 9.36
N THR A 297 -19.88 24.41 8.54
CA THR A 297 -20.36 23.16 7.92
C THR A 297 -19.26 22.47 7.12
N THR A 298 -19.29 21.15 7.06
CA THR A 298 -18.42 20.38 6.19
C THR A 298 -18.89 20.50 4.73
N ASP A 299 -18.02 20.20 3.77
CA ASP A 299 -18.35 20.28 2.34
C ASP A 299 -18.87 18.93 1.82
N PHE A 300 -18.44 17.84 2.43
CA PHE A 300 -18.98 16.50 2.26
C PHE A 300 -18.71 15.62 3.49
N LEU A 301 -19.45 14.51 3.57
CA LEU A 301 -19.24 13.48 4.59
C LEU A 301 -18.59 12.24 3.96
N LEU A 302 -17.70 11.61 4.74
CA LEU A 302 -17.07 10.34 4.38
C LEU A 302 -17.58 9.22 5.30
N TRP A 303 -18.32 8.29 4.74
CA TRP A 303 -18.73 7.05 5.39
C TRP A 303 -17.77 5.92 5.04
N PRO A 304 -17.48 4.96 5.92
CA PRO A 304 -16.52 3.89 5.68
C PRO A 304 -16.97 2.83 4.69
N GLU A 305 -16.07 1.91 4.35
CA GLU A 305 -16.38 0.68 3.61
C GLU A 305 -17.48 -0.11 4.33
N ASN A 306 -18.43 -0.63 3.58
CA ASN A 306 -19.59 -1.39 4.10
C ASN A 306 -20.38 -0.61 5.18
N SER A 307 -20.44 0.69 5.09
CA SER A 307 -21.38 1.48 5.90
C SER A 307 -22.84 1.14 5.56
N THR A 308 -23.07 0.49 4.43
CA THR A 308 -24.28 -0.24 4.13
C THR A 308 -23.94 -1.59 3.48
N ASP A 309 -24.39 -2.67 4.12
CA ASP A 309 -24.24 -4.05 3.63
C ASP A 309 -25.43 -4.49 2.74
N ILE A 310 -26.38 -3.61 2.55
CA ILE A 310 -27.55 -3.80 1.68
C ILE A 310 -27.44 -2.78 0.55
N ASP A 311 -27.59 -3.23 -0.69
CA ASP A 311 -27.48 -2.39 -1.87
C ASP A 311 -28.49 -1.23 -1.82
N PRO A 312 -28.04 0.03 -1.67
CA PRO A 312 -28.95 1.17 -1.50
C PRO A 312 -29.64 1.59 -2.79
N VAL A 313 -29.17 1.11 -3.95
CA VAL A 313 -29.79 1.36 -5.25
C VAL A 313 -30.92 0.38 -5.52
N GLN A 314 -30.75 -0.87 -5.09
CA GLN A 314 -31.77 -1.94 -5.23
C GLN A 314 -32.78 -1.95 -4.07
N ASN A 315 -32.39 -1.46 -2.91
CA ASN A 315 -33.25 -1.38 -1.73
C ASN A 315 -33.64 0.07 -1.42
N PRO A 316 -34.89 0.49 -1.73
CA PRO A 316 -35.33 1.86 -1.53
C PRO A 316 -35.36 2.30 -0.06
N GLU A 317 -35.44 1.37 0.91
CA GLU A 317 -35.42 1.71 2.34
C GLU A 317 -34.02 2.18 2.76
N VAL A 318 -32.99 1.46 2.36
CA VAL A 318 -31.59 1.84 2.62
C VAL A 318 -31.24 3.12 1.86
N GLY A 319 -31.65 3.25 0.61
CA GLY A 319 -31.48 4.49 -0.15
C GLY A 319 -32.10 5.71 0.54
N ARG A 320 -33.31 5.54 1.14
CA ARG A 320 -33.95 6.61 1.93
C ARG A 320 -33.15 6.99 3.17
N VAL A 321 -32.50 6.05 3.86
CA VAL A 321 -31.65 6.35 5.02
C VAL A 321 -30.48 7.24 4.62
N ILE A 322 -29.79 6.92 3.49
CA ILE A 322 -28.69 7.74 2.98
C ILE A 322 -29.18 9.13 2.54
N THR A 323 -30.32 9.16 1.83
CA THR A 323 -30.97 10.44 1.44
C THR A 323 -31.33 11.27 2.65
N LEU A 324 -31.84 10.67 3.73
CA LEU A 324 -32.15 11.36 4.99
C LEU A 324 -30.87 11.93 5.62
N ALA A 325 -29.80 11.14 5.69
CA ALA A 325 -28.50 11.60 6.22
C ALA A 325 -27.96 12.80 5.43
N SER A 326 -27.95 12.72 4.09
CA SER A 326 -27.49 13.81 3.22
C SER A 326 -28.38 15.06 3.31
N THR A 327 -29.68 14.85 3.53
CA THR A 327 -30.65 15.94 3.70
C THR A 327 -30.47 16.66 5.04
N ILE A 328 -30.27 15.93 6.13
CA ILE A 328 -30.03 16.51 7.47
C ILE A 328 -28.72 17.28 7.50
N ALA A 329 -27.69 16.73 6.86
CA ALA A 329 -26.39 17.37 6.74
C ALA A 329 -26.39 18.55 5.75
N HIS A 330 -27.31 18.60 4.79
CA HIS A 330 -27.29 19.49 3.61
C HIS A 330 -26.04 19.35 2.77
N GLN A 331 -25.45 18.13 2.71
CA GLN A 331 -24.15 17.86 2.09
C GLN A 331 -24.15 16.50 1.38
N PRO A 332 -23.31 16.35 0.34
CA PRO A 332 -23.10 15.04 -0.26
C PRO A 332 -22.35 14.10 0.69
N ILE A 333 -22.54 12.80 0.48
CA ILE A 333 -21.87 11.75 1.24
C ILE A 333 -21.12 10.83 0.26
N LEU A 334 -19.84 10.56 0.52
CA LEU A 334 -19.14 9.44 -0.08
C LEU A 334 -19.40 8.19 0.77
N VAL A 335 -20.26 7.32 0.27
CA VAL A 335 -20.78 6.14 0.96
C VAL A 335 -20.03 4.89 0.53
N GLY A 336 -19.56 4.08 1.47
CA GLY A 336 -19.04 2.74 1.17
C GLY A 336 -20.17 1.70 1.27
N ALA A 337 -20.52 1.08 0.15
CA ALA A 337 -21.66 0.18 0.03
C ALA A 337 -21.26 -1.21 -0.49
N VAL A 338 -22.05 -2.21 -0.15
CA VAL A 338 -22.06 -3.50 -0.85
C VAL A 338 -23.20 -3.47 -1.87
N THR A 339 -22.85 -3.62 -3.15
CA THR A 339 -23.82 -3.61 -4.24
C THR A 339 -23.95 -4.97 -4.92
N HIS A 340 -24.99 -5.18 -5.68
CA HIS A 340 -25.08 -6.33 -6.56
C HIS A 340 -23.98 -6.27 -7.62
N GLY A 341 -23.43 -7.44 -7.95
CA GLY A 341 -22.50 -7.57 -9.05
C GLY A 341 -23.19 -7.66 -10.41
N PRO A 342 -22.41 -7.75 -11.50
CA PRO A 342 -22.95 -7.82 -12.87
C PRO A 342 -23.76 -9.09 -13.15
N HIS A 343 -23.53 -10.17 -12.38
CA HIS A 343 -24.28 -11.42 -12.53
C HIS A 343 -24.98 -11.81 -11.22
N GLU A 344 -26.01 -12.65 -11.35
CA GLU A 344 -26.72 -13.17 -10.19
C GLU A 344 -25.77 -13.92 -9.23
N GLY A 345 -25.93 -13.70 -7.94
CA GLY A 345 -25.05 -14.29 -6.90
C GLY A 345 -23.71 -13.58 -6.70
N GLU A 346 -23.41 -12.56 -7.48
CA GLU A 346 -22.23 -11.72 -7.32
C GLU A 346 -22.52 -10.46 -6.51
N ARG A 347 -21.46 -9.85 -5.99
CA ARG A 347 -21.49 -8.55 -5.30
C ARG A 347 -20.27 -7.72 -5.64
N GLN A 348 -20.35 -6.40 -5.40
CA GLN A 348 -19.22 -5.48 -5.49
C GLN A 348 -19.15 -4.63 -4.23
N THR A 349 -17.94 -4.33 -3.78
CA THR A 349 -17.70 -3.29 -2.78
C THR A 349 -17.51 -1.98 -3.51
N THR A 350 -18.29 -0.96 -3.16
CA THR A 350 -18.48 0.23 -3.99
C THR A 350 -18.41 1.50 -3.15
N GLY A 351 -17.58 2.47 -3.56
CA GLY A 351 -17.68 3.86 -3.12
C GLY A 351 -18.67 4.63 -4.01
N MET A 352 -19.60 5.34 -3.39
CA MET A 352 -20.71 6.03 -4.06
C MET A 352 -20.75 7.50 -3.64
N TRP A 353 -20.69 8.41 -4.61
CA TRP A 353 -20.98 9.81 -4.35
C TRP A 353 -22.49 10.05 -4.37
N TRP A 354 -23.05 10.32 -3.20
CA TRP A 354 -24.47 10.58 -3.00
C TRP A 354 -24.69 12.08 -2.76
N PRO A 355 -25.17 12.86 -3.75
CA PRO A 355 -25.37 14.29 -3.59
C PRO A 355 -26.40 14.63 -2.50
N ALA A 356 -26.30 15.83 -1.96
CA ALA A 356 -27.29 16.32 -1.00
C ALA A 356 -28.69 16.27 -1.60
N HIS A 357 -29.66 15.80 -0.80
CA HIS A 357 -31.08 15.63 -1.20
C HIS A 357 -31.35 14.70 -2.38
N ALA A 358 -30.32 14.02 -2.93
CA ALA A 358 -30.49 13.10 -4.03
C ALA A 358 -31.05 11.73 -3.56
N HIS A 359 -31.70 11.01 -4.49
CA HIS A 359 -32.24 9.67 -4.25
C HIS A 359 -31.39 8.57 -4.88
N ALA A 360 -30.28 8.94 -5.55
CA ALA A 360 -29.35 8.00 -6.19
C ALA A 360 -27.94 8.62 -6.26
N PRO A 361 -26.89 7.79 -6.34
CA PRO A 361 -25.52 8.26 -6.53
C PRO A 361 -25.32 8.81 -7.94
N THR A 362 -24.40 9.76 -8.09
CA THR A 362 -24.03 10.35 -9.40
C THR A 362 -22.66 9.87 -9.89
N SER A 363 -21.82 9.34 -9.02
CA SER A 363 -20.51 8.76 -9.37
C SER A 363 -20.27 7.53 -8.50
N VAL A 364 -19.68 6.49 -9.07
CA VAL A 364 -19.40 5.25 -8.37
C VAL A 364 -17.99 4.72 -8.71
N TYR A 365 -17.36 4.09 -7.73
CA TYR A 365 -16.13 3.34 -7.88
C TYR A 365 -16.29 1.94 -7.30
N HIS A 366 -15.94 0.93 -8.06
CA HIS A 366 -15.95 -0.47 -7.60
C HIS A 366 -14.54 -0.92 -7.22
N LYS A 367 -14.38 -1.49 -6.05
CA LYS A 367 -13.11 -2.00 -5.50
C LYS A 367 -12.42 -2.95 -6.48
N ARG A 368 -11.16 -2.71 -6.79
CA ARG A 368 -10.36 -3.47 -7.77
C ARG A 368 -9.60 -4.63 -7.14
N ASN A 369 -9.04 -4.43 -5.94
CA ASN A 369 -8.23 -5.43 -5.27
C ASN A 369 -9.00 -6.05 -4.10
N LEU A 370 -9.56 -7.19 -4.35
CA LEU A 370 -10.38 -7.94 -3.39
C LEU A 370 -9.50 -8.75 -2.44
N VAL A 371 -9.95 -8.89 -1.19
CA VAL A 371 -9.30 -9.73 -0.18
C VAL A 371 -9.56 -11.21 -0.48
N PRO A 372 -8.54 -12.01 -0.84
CA PRO A 372 -8.72 -13.44 -1.04
C PRO A 372 -9.22 -14.10 0.25
N PHE A 373 -10.16 -15.03 0.12
CA PHE A 373 -10.81 -15.75 1.22
C PHE A 373 -11.63 -14.88 2.19
N GLY A 374 -11.70 -13.56 1.97
CA GLY A 374 -12.55 -12.63 2.72
C GLY A 374 -13.69 -12.10 1.87
N GLU A 375 -13.41 -11.71 0.63
CA GLU A 375 -14.40 -11.16 -0.30
C GLU A 375 -14.71 -12.10 -1.47
N TRP A 376 -13.75 -12.97 -1.81
CA TRP A 376 -13.90 -13.97 -2.86
C TRP A 376 -13.08 -15.22 -2.55
N ILE A 377 -13.49 -16.37 -3.09
CA ILE A 377 -12.82 -17.65 -2.89
C ILE A 377 -12.21 -18.09 -4.22
N PRO A 378 -10.86 -18.12 -4.31
CA PRO A 378 -10.17 -18.72 -5.46
C PRO A 378 -10.59 -20.18 -5.62
N TRP A 379 -10.78 -20.65 -6.86
CA TRP A 379 -11.20 -22.04 -7.14
C TRP A 379 -12.38 -22.49 -6.26
N ARG A 380 -13.39 -21.63 -6.12
CA ARG A 380 -14.53 -21.79 -5.21
C ARG A 380 -15.18 -23.17 -5.31
N SER A 381 -15.41 -23.67 -6.52
CA SER A 381 -16.00 -24.99 -6.76
C SER A 381 -15.23 -26.15 -6.13
N THR A 382 -13.90 -26.01 -6.03
CA THR A 382 -13.01 -27.02 -5.46
C THR A 382 -12.82 -26.82 -3.95
N LEU A 383 -12.62 -25.58 -3.52
CA LEU A 383 -12.24 -25.30 -2.11
C LEU A 383 -13.43 -25.26 -1.16
N LEU A 384 -14.59 -24.77 -1.61
CA LEU A 384 -15.77 -24.62 -0.76
C LEU A 384 -16.28 -25.95 -0.17
N PRO A 385 -16.29 -27.09 -0.91
CA PRO A 385 -16.62 -28.39 -0.33
C PRO A 385 -15.60 -28.91 0.66
N LEU A 386 -14.31 -28.59 0.46
CA LEU A 386 -13.19 -29.08 1.28
C LEU A 386 -13.00 -28.29 2.58
N ILE A 387 -13.37 -27.00 2.57
CA ILE A 387 -13.14 -26.08 3.69
C ILE A 387 -14.45 -25.40 4.07
N PRO A 388 -15.30 -26.01 4.92
CA PRO A 388 -16.64 -25.52 5.22
C PRO A 388 -16.71 -24.10 5.77
N VAL A 389 -15.67 -23.63 6.49
CA VAL A 389 -15.60 -22.25 7.02
C VAL A 389 -15.67 -21.20 5.93
N LEU A 390 -15.27 -21.51 4.69
CA LEU A 390 -15.35 -20.59 3.55
C LEU A 390 -16.79 -20.24 3.14
N LYS A 391 -17.80 -20.98 3.64
CA LYS A 391 -19.21 -20.62 3.45
C LYS A 391 -19.55 -19.25 4.03
N GLN A 392 -18.80 -18.77 5.02
CA GLN A 392 -18.97 -17.45 5.63
C GLN A 392 -18.71 -16.29 4.64
N VAL A 393 -17.92 -16.51 3.58
CA VAL A 393 -17.66 -15.49 2.54
C VAL A 393 -18.95 -15.12 1.77
N GLY A 394 -19.96 -15.97 1.78
CA GLY A 394 -21.26 -15.70 1.18
C GLY A 394 -21.19 -15.52 -0.35
N ARG A 395 -21.77 -14.41 -0.86
CA ARG A 395 -21.73 -14.07 -2.29
C ARG A 395 -20.29 -13.76 -2.73
N GLN A 396 -19.97 -14.10 -3.99
CA GLN A 396 -18.67 -13.86 -4.58
C GLN A 396 -18.53 -12.38 -4.94
N SER A 397 -17.50 -11.71 -4.42
CA SER A 397 -17.17 -10.36 -4.86
C SER A 397 -16.47 -10.38 -6.22
N VAL A 398 -16.78 -9.39 -7.06
CA VAL A 398 -16.22 -9.20 -8.40
C VAL A 398 -15.48 -7.87 -8.43
N PRO A 399 -14.23 -7.83 -8.95
CA PRO A 399 -13.43 -6.61 -8.96
C PRO A 399 -13.97 -5.59 -9.97
N GLY A 400 -13.80 -4.31 -9.65
CA GLY A 400 -13.94 -3.20 -10.60
C GLY A 400 -12.74 -3.12 -11.55
N THR A 401 -12.88 -2.30 -12.61
CA THR A 401 -11.83 -2.10 -13.62
C THR A 401 -11.39 -0.64 -13.76
N ALA A 402 -12.23 0.31 -13.34
CA ALA A 402 -11.96 1.74 -13.44
C ALA A 402 -10.97 2.23 -12.37
N PRO A 403 -10.22 3.31 -12.61
CA PRO A 403 -9.46 4.00 -11.58
C PRO A 403 -10.35 4.46 -10.42
N GLY A 404 -9.82 4.42 -9.18
CA GLY A 404 -10.52 4.88 -7.99
C GLY A 404 -10.57 6.40 -7.91
N VAL A 405 -11.41 7.03 -8.73
CA VAL A 405 -11.66 8.47 -8.69
C VAL A 405 -13.14 8.76 -8.73
N ILE A 406 -13.55 9.67 -7.88
CA ILE A 406 -14.89 10.22 -7.79
C ILE A 406 -14.83 11.68 -8.24
N ASP A 407 -15.57 12.03 -9.29
CA ASP A 407 -15.78 13.41 -9.68
C ASP A 407 -16.85 14.03 -8.78
N ALA A 408 -16.38 14.75 -7.76
CA ALA A 408 -17.23 15.32 -6.74
C ALA A 408 -17.53 16.79 -7.07
N ARG A 409 -18.81 17.12 -7.16
CA ARG A 409 -19.23 18.51 -7.18
C ARG A 409 -19.40 19.01 -5.76
N ILE A 410 -18.50 19.91 -5.35
CA ILE A 410 -18.43 20.48 -3.99
C ILE A 410 -18.53 22.00 -4.12
N ILE A 411 -19.59 22.59 -3.59
CA ILE A 411 -19.83 24.07 -3.61
C ILE A 411 -19.56 24.66 -5.01
N ASP A 412 -20.24 24.11 -6.04
CA ASP A 412 -20.12 24.52 -7.45
C ASP A 412 -18.73 24.32 -8.11
N GLU A 413 -17.77 23.73 -7.41
CA GLU A 413 -16.47 23.35 -7.95
C GLU A 413 -16.35 21.84 -8.18
N HIS A 414 -15.63 21.46 -9.23
CA HIS A 414 -15.23 20.07 -9.43
C HIS A 414 -13.98 19.76 -8.63
N VAL A 415 -14.09 18.79 -7.73
CA VAL A 415 -12.98 18.23 -6.94
C VAL A 415 -12.88 16.76 -7.26
N VAL A 416 -11.71 16.32 -7.69
CA VAL A 416 -11.45 14.90 -7.92
C VAL A 416 -10.98 14.27 -6.61
N VAL A 417 -11.83 13.42 -6.03
CA VAL A 417 -11.53 12.65 -4.83
C VAL A 417 -11.01 11.28 -5.25
N GLY A 418 -9.80 10.91 -4.84
CA GLY A 418 -9.32 9.54 -4.99
C GLY A 418 -9.99 8.65 -3.94
N ASP A 419 -10.66 7.61 -4.38
CA ASP A 419 -11.28 6.63 -3.51
C ASP A 419 -10.46 5.35 -3.48
N VAL A 420 -9.99 4.95 -2.29
CA VAL A 420 -9.17 3.76 -2.06
C VAL A 420 -9.84 2.92 -0.97
N ILE A 421 -10.26 1.72 -1.33
CA ILE A 421 -11.04 0.88 -0.42
C ILE A 421 -10.14 -0.16 0.26
N CYS A 422 -9.84 0.07 1.55
CA CYS A 422 -9.26 -0.88 2.50
C CYS A 422 -7.94 -1.52 1.99
N PHE A 423 -7.98 -2.81 1.62
CA PHE A 423 -6.84 -3.62 1.19
C PHE A 423 -6.13 -3.07 -0.06
N GLU A 424 -6.78 -2.20 -0.83
CA GLU A 424 -6.19 -1.55 -2.02
C GLU A 424 -4.96 -0.71 -1.70
N LEU A 425 -4.82 -0.22 -0.46
CA LEU A 425 -3.62 0.47 0.02
C LEU A 425 -2.34 -0.35 -0.19
N ALA A 426 -2.44 -1.68 -0.24
CA ALA A 426 -1.30 -2.57 -0.46
C ALA A 426 -0.82 -2.63 -1.93
N TYR A 427 -1.60 -2.08 -2.89
CA TYR A 427 -1.37 -2.23 -4.32
C TYR A 427 -0.95 -0.92 -4.99
N ASP A 428 0.32 -0.83 -5.38
CA ASP A 428 0.89 0.38 -6.01
C ASP A 428 0.10 0.84 -7.24
N PRO A 429 -0.27 -0.02 -8.22
CA PRO A 429 -0.99 0.44 -9.40
C PRO A 429 -2.32 1.10 -9.05
N THR A 430 -3.05 0.54 -8.10
CA THR A 430 -4.39 1.03 -7.72
C THR A 430 -4.32 2.41 -7.07
N VAL A 431 -3.45 2.58 -6.06
CA VAL A 431 -3.30 3.89 -5.40
C VAL A 431 -2.64 4.93 -6.31
N HIS A 432 -1.74 4.52 -7.20
CA HIS A 432 -1.11 5.44 -8.15
C HIS A 432 -2.08 5.93 -9.23
N ASP A 433 -3.00 5.08 -9.66
CA ASP A 433 -3.99 5.44 -10.68
C ASP A 433 -4.92 6.56 -10.19
N THR A 434 -5.23 6.66 -8.88
CA THR A 434 -6.03 7.77 -8.35
C THR A 434 -5.38 9.12 -8.65
N VAL A 435 -4.09 9.23 -8.34
CA VAL A 435 -3.32 10.48 -8.54
C VAL A 435 -3.07 10.77 -10.01
N ARG A 436 -2.81 9.73 -10.83
CA ARG A 436 -2.67 9.88 -12.30
C ARG A 436 -3.94 10.37 -12.97
N ASN A 437 -5.10 10.05 -12.38
CA ASN A 437 -6.41 10.50 -12.84
C ASN A 437 -6.90 11.76 -12.11
N GLY A 438 -5.98 12.52 -11.50
CA GLY A 438 -6.25 13.88 -11.03
C GLY A 438 -6.73 14.01 -9.59
N ALA A 439 -6.74 12.94 -8.79
CA ALA A 439 -7.15 13.05 -7.39
C ALA A 439 -6.38 14.15 -6.65
N GLN A 440 -7.11 15.06 -6.00
CA GLN A 440 -6.58 16.20 -5.25
C GLN A 440 -6.45 15.91 -3.75
N LEU A 441 -7.22 14.97 -3.25
CA LEU A 441 -7.14 14.33 -1.94
C LEU A 441 -7.47 12.84 -2.10
N ILE A 442 -7.12 12.03 -1.12
CA ILE A 442 -7.50 10.61 -1.10
C ILE A 442 -8.47 10.38 0.07
N ALA A 443 -9.60 9.76 -0.21
CA ALA A 443 -10.49 9.16 0.76
C ALA A 443 -10.15 7.67 0.89
N VAL A 444 -9.94 7.19 2.11
CA VAL A 444 -9.76 5.77 2.40
C VAL A 444 -10.98 5.30 3.18
N GLN A 445 -11.72 4.39 2.57
CA GLN A 445 -12.85 3.72 3.20
C GLN A 445 -12.43 2.32 3.65
N SER A 446 -12.58 2.00 4.94
CA SER A 446 -12.16 0.68 5.46
C SER A 446 -13.15 0.08 6.43
N ASN A 447 -13.26 -1.25 6.37
CA ASN A 447 -13.94 -2.05 7.37
C ASN A 447 -12.96 -3.01 8.05
N ASN A 448 -12.45 -2.62 9.20
CA ASN A 448 -11.50 -3.40 9.98
C ASN A 448 -12.16 -4.03 11.22
N ALA A 449 -13.49 -4.09 11.30
CA ALA A 449 -14.21 -4.56 12.48
C ALA A 449 -13.78 -5.96 12.92
N THR A 450 -13.59 -6.88 11.97
CA THR A 450 -13.09 -8.25 12.24
C THR A 450 -11.73 -8.25 12.95
N TYR A 451 -10.90 -7.23 12.73
CA TYR A 451 -9.53 -7.15 13.23
C TYR A 451 -9.34 -6.20 14.41
N THR A 452 -10.44 -5.69 15.01
CA THR A 452 -10.42 -4.81 16.19
C THR A 452 -9.57 -5.42 17.30
N ALA A 453 -8.81 -4.60 18.01
CA ALA A 453 -7.86 -4.97 19.06
C ALA A 453 -6.71 -5.89 18.59
N THR A 454 -6.44 -5.98 17.28
CA THR A 454 -5.25 -6.64 16.74
C THR A 454 -4.23 -5.62 16.21
N ARG A 455 -3.12 -6.11 15.67
CA ARG A 455 -2.11 -5.23 15.02
C ARG A 455 -2.49 -4.79 13.61
N GLN A 456 -3.50 -5.41 12.97
CA GLN A 456 -3.86 -5.15 11.59
C GLN A 456 -4.27 -3.69 11.35
N PRO A 457 -5.15 -3.04 12.16
CA PRO A 457 -5.52 -1.64 11.97
C PRO A 457 -4.32 -0.69 12.04
N HIS A 458 -3.42 -0.90 12.99
CA HIS A 458 -2.21 -0.08 13.13
C HIS A 458 -1.23 -0.25 11.97
N GLN A 459 -1.12 -1.46 11.40
CA GLN A 459 -0.33 -1.70 10.19
C GLN A 459 -0.95 -0.99 8.98
N GLN A 460 -2.27 -1.04 8.82
CA GLN A 460 -2.96 -0.32 7.76
C GLN A 460 -2.78 1.19 7.91
N TRP A 461 -2.91 1.72 9.12
CA TRP A 461 -2.68 3.14 9.41
C TRP A 461 -1.26 3.57 9.04
N ARG A 462 -0.24 2.78 9.41
CA ARG A 462 1.15 3.04 9.05
C ARG A 462 1.36 3.01 7.53
N MET A 463 0.75 2.06 6.83
CA MET A 463 0.77 1.98 5.37
C MET A 463 0.08 3.20 4.75
N THR A 464 -1.06 3.64 5.29
CA THR A 464 -1.77 4.84 4.82
C THR A 464 -0.89 6.08 4.95
N ARG A 465 -0.15 6.24 6.07
CA ARG A 465 0.83 7.31 6.25
C ARG A 465 1.93 7.27 5.17
N ALA A 466 2.44 6.09 4.88
CA ALA A 466 3.43 5.90 3.82
C ALA A 466 2.87 6.27 2.44
N ARG A 467 1.61 5.89 2.15
CA ARG A 467 0.92 6.26 0.91
C ARG A 467 0.70 7.77 0.80
N ALA A 468 0.37 8.45 1.88
CA ALA A 468 0.24 9.91 1.87
C ALA A 468 1.52 10.60 1.39
N ILE A 469 2.68 10.16 1.90
CA ILE A 469 3.99 10.66 1.46
C ILE A 469 4.26 10.30 0.01
N GLU A 470 4.09 9.05 -0.37
CA GLU A 470 4.35 8.53 -1.71
C GLU A 470 3.52 9.25 -2.77
N LEU A 471 2.21 9.37 -2.53
CA LEU A 471 1.28 10.02 -3.45
C LEU A 471 1.40 11.55 -3.43
N GLY A 472 1.99 12.12 -2.36
CA GLY A 472 2.01 13.56 -2.13
C GLY A 472 0.61 14.14 -1.95
N ARG A 473 -0.29 13.37 -1.32
CA ARG A 473 -1.70 13.72 -1.10
C ARG A 473 -2.07 13.62 0.37
N PRO A 474 -2.86 14.55 0.90
CA PRO A 474 -3.53 14.33 2.16
C PRO A 474 -4.50 13.16 2.02
N ILE A 475 -4.59 12.35 3.06
CA ILE A 475 -5.49 11.20 3.11
C ILE A 475 -6.47 11.36 4.28
N VAL A 476 -7.76 11.32 3.95
CA VAL A 476 -8.83 11.22 4.94
C VAL A 476 -9.26 9.77 5.04
N VAL A 477 -9.27 9.24 6.24
CA VAL A 477 -9.62 7.83 6.51
C VAL A 477 -10.93 7.79 7.28
N SER A 478 -11.88 7.00 6.81
CA SER A 478 -13.05 6.59 7.58
C SER A 478 -13.09 5.08 7.71
N THR A 479 -13.27 4.60 8.93
CA THR A 479 -13.40 3.17 9.24
C THR A 479 -14.69 2.90 9.99
N THR A 480 -15.20 1.69 9.91
CA THR A 480 -16.42 1.32 10.66
C THR A 480 -16.21 1.39 12.18
N SER A 481 -15.08 0.89 12.68
CA SER A 481 -14.82 0.78 14.13
C SER A 481 -13.32 0.80 14.47
N SER A 482 -12.48 1.35 13.60
CA SER A 482 -11.03 1.31 13.80
C SER A 482 -10.43 2.73 13.86
N LEU A 483 -9.31 2.98 13.19
CA LEU A 483 -8.60 4.24 13.18
C LEU A 483 -9.05 5.09 12.01
N SER A 484 -9.84 6.12 12.29
CA SER A 484 -10.25 7.15 11.32
C SER A 484 -9.51 8.46 11.59
N GLY A 485 -9.35 9.32 10.58
CA GLY A 485 -8.72 10.62 10.78
C GLY A 485 -8.14 11.25 9.53
N LEU A 486 -7.27 12.24 9.72
CA LEU A 486 -6.59 12.99 8.67
C LEU A 486 -5.08 12.81 8.77
N ILE A 487 -4.46 12.46 7.65
CA ILE A 487 -3.01 12.33 7.45
C ILE A 487 -2.59 13.34 6.39
N THR A 488 -1.59 14.16 6.67
CA THR A 488 -1.05 15.14 5.72
C THR A 488 -0.28 14.44 4.58
N SER A 489 -0.02 15.17 3.49
CA SER A 489 0.84 14.69 2.39
C SER A 489 2.30 14.43 2.80
N THR A 490 2.69 14.77 4.02
CA THR A 490 3.99 14.46 4.64
C THR A 490 3.93 13.25 5.57
N GLY A 491 2.76 12.61 5.71
CA GLY A 491 2.56 11.43 6.57
C GLY A 491 2.34 11.75 8.05
N GLU A 492 2.19 13.03 8.39
CA GLU A 492 1.86 13.47 9.74
C GLU A 492 0.38 13.22 10.06
N VAL A 493 0.09 12.76 11.26
CA VAL A 493 -1.27 12.52 11.75
C VAL A 493 -1.81 13.79 12.38
N MET A 494 -2.79 14.42 11.73
CA MET A 494 -3.45 15.63 12.25
C MET A 494 -4.52 15.29 13.26
N THR A 495 -5.26 14.23 13.04
CA THR A 495 -6.28 13.71 13.95
C THR A 495 -6.45 12.21 13.76
N GLN A 496 -6.80 11.52 14.82
CA GLN A 496 -7.05 10.08 14.83
C GLN A 496 -8.13 9.76 15.85
N THR A 497 -9.05 8.86 15.50
CA THR A 497 -10.08 8.34 16.41
C THR A 497 -9.54 7.18 17.24
N THR A 498 -10.34 6.76 18.22
CA THR A 498 -10.06 5.55 19.02
C THR A 498 -10.77 4.35 18.41
N GLU A 499 -10.13 3.17 18.44
CA GLU A 499 -10.77 1.92 18.05
C GLU A 499 -12.03 1.62 18.88
N GLY A 500 -13.05 1.08 18.23
CA GLY A 500 -14.33 0.71 18.86
C GLY A 500 -15.24 1.88 19.18
N ALA A 501 -14.81 3.12 18.99
CA ALA A 501 -15.65 4.27 19.29
C ALA A 501 -16.65 4.56 18.17
N HIS A 502 -17.88 4.93 18.55
CA HIS A 502 -18.80 5.67 17.68
C HIS A 502 -18.40 7.14 17.78
N THR A 503 -17.98 7.74 16.69
CA THR A 503 -17.42 9.09 16.72
C THR A 503 -17.34 9.74 15.35
N HIS A 504 -17.25 11.05 15.34
CA HIS A 504 -17.07 11.86 14.14
C HIS A 504 -15.92 12.85 14.30
N ARG A 505 -15.42 13.38 13.18
CA ARG A 505 -14.43 14.47 13.14
C ARG A 505 -14.69 15.35 11.94
N SER A 506 -14.67 16.66 12.11
CA SER A 506 -14.68 17.64 11.03
C SER A 506 -13.26 18.15 10.81
N VAL A 507 -12.73 17.96 9.60
CA VAL A 507 -11.33 18.29 9.26
C VAL A 507 -11.25 19.15 8.02
N SER A 508 -10.29 20.09 7.97
CA SER A 508 -9.96 20.85 6.75
C SER A 508 -8.81 20.17 6.02
N VAL A 509 -9.04 19.84 4.77
CA VAL A 509 -8.12 19.07 3.93
C VAL A 509 -7.62 19.95 2.79
N PRO A 510 -6.33 20.26 2.72
CA PRO A 510 -5.78 21.04 1.61
C PRO A 510 -5.84 20.21 0.32
N LEU A 511 -6.28 20.82 -0.78
CA LEU A 511 -6.26 20.21 -2.10
C LEU A 511 -4.86 20.34 -2.71
N THR A 512 -4.36 19.24 -3.27
CA THR A 512 -3.03 19.18 -3.88
C THR A 512 -3.12 18.64 -5.30
N GLU A 513 -2.28 19.15 -6.21
CA GLU A 513 -2.25 18.78 -7.60
C GLU A 513 -0.89 18.22 -8.05
N GLY A 514 -0.81 17.74 -9.27
CA GLY A 514 0.39 17.16 -9.86
C GLY A 514 0.61 15.71 -9.45
N VAL A 515 1.67 15.08 -9.93
CA VAL A 515 2.03 13.68 -9.67
C VAL A 515 3.40 13.64 -9.01
N SER A 516 3.52 12.90 -7.91
CA SER A 516 4.81 12.76 -7.21
C SER A 516 5.79 11.90 -8.03
N TRP A 517 7.09 12.11 -7.83
CA TRP A 517 8.12 11.27 -8.44
C TRP A 517 8.01 9.81 -8.01
N GLY A 518 7.56 9.53 -6.79
CA GLY A 518 7.29 8.17 -6.31
C GLY A 518 6.28 7.43 -7.19
N VAL A 519 5.21 8.10 -7.61
CA VAL A 519 4.22 7.54 -8.54
C VAL A 519 4.79 7.36 -9.95
N VAL A 520 5.60 8.32 -10.43
CA VAL A 520 6.20 8.28 -11.78
C VAL A 520 7.27 7.21 -11.90
N LEU A 521 8.17 7.11 -10.91
CA LEU A 521 9.35 6.24 -10.98
C LEU A 521 9.08 4.79 -10.55
N THR A 522 8.07 4.53 -9.71
CA THR A 522 7.80 3.17 -9.22
C THR A 522 7.68 2.11 -10.33
N PRO A 523 6.97 2.32 -11.45
CA PRO A 523 6.91 1.32 -12.51
C PRO A 523 8.29 1.02 -13.11
N TRP A 524 9.11 2.03 -13.34
CA TRP A 524 10.46 1.88 -13.88
C TRP A 524 11.39 1.14 -12.91
N ILE A 525 11.38 1.53 -11.63
CA ILE A 525 12.16 0.85 -10.58
C ILE A 525 11.72 -0.62 -10.48
N THR A 526 10.42 -0.89 -10.56
CA THR A 526 9.87 -2.25 -10.56
C THR A 526 10.43 -3.07 -11.72
N TRP A 527 10.31 -2.58 -12.96
CA TRP A 527 10.77 -3.30 -14.14
C TRP A 527 12.29 -3.47 -14.16
N ILE A 528 13.05 -2.45 -13.77
CA ILE A 528 14.50 -2.53 -13.65
C ILE A 528 14.89 -3.57 -12.60
N SER A 529 14.30 -3.54 -11.42
CA SER A 529 14.62 -4.50 -10.35
C SER A 529 14.31 -5.94 -10.77
N VAL A 530 13.16 -6.18 -11.38
CA VAL A 530 12.76 -7.51 -11.87
C VAL A 530 13.65 -7.95 -13.04
N GLY A 531 13.92 -7.05 -13.99
CA GLY A 531 14.80 -7.35 -15.14
C GLY A 531 16.22 -7.69 -14.70
N LEU A 532 16.79 -6.92 -13.78
CA LEU A 532 18.10 -7.21 -13.18
C LEU A 532 18.08 -8.53 -12.41
N ALA A 533 17.00 -8.83 -11.68
CA ALA A 533 16.84 -10.09 -10.98
C ALA A 533 16.84 -11.28 -11.93
N VAL A 534 16.10 -11.22 -13.02
CA VAL A 534 16.04 -12.28 -14.04
C VAL A 534 17.39 -12.45 -14.75
N ALA A 535 17.99 -11.35 -15.22
CA ALA A 535 19.30 -11.37 -15.87
C ALA A 535 20.37 -12.01 -14.98
N ASN A 536 20.29 -11.76 -13.71
CA ASN A 536 21.24 -12.22 -12.70
C ASN A 536 21.12 -13.72 -12.41
N VAL A 537 19.89 -14.24 -12.30
CA VAL A 537 19.66 -15.69 -12.21
C VAL A 537 20.23 -16.38 -13.44
N PHE A 538 19.98 -15.83 -14.62
CA PHE A 538 20.52 -16.35 -15.87
C PHE A 538 22.06 -16.38 -15.87
N LEU A 539 22.71 -15.26 -15.53
CA LEU A 539 24.18 -15.17 -15.44
C LEU A 539 24.76 -16.15 -14.41
N ALA A 540 24.11 -16.31 -13.26
CA ALA A 540 24.53 -17.27 -12.24
C ALA A 540 24.45 -18.73 -12.74
N LEU A 541 23.37 -19.08 -13.46
CA LEU A 541 23.19 -20.41 -14.04
C LEU A 541 24.20 -20.69 -15.14
N VAL A 542 24.44 -19.75 -16.06
CA VAL A 542 25.45 -19.85 -17.11
C VAL A 542 26.83 -20.02 -16.50
N SER A 543 27.19 -19.22 -15.49
CA SER A 543 28.46 -19.30 -14.78
C SER A 543 28.66 -20.66 -14.08
N ALA A 544 27.59 -21.22 -13.51
CA ALA A 544 27.63 -22.56 -12.90
C ALA A 544 27.83 -23.66 -13.95
N PHE A 545 27.14 -23.57 -15.09
CA PHE A 545 27.27 -24.50 -16.20
C PHE A 545 28.68 -24.51 -16.80
N LEU A 546 29.26 -23.32 -17.05
CA LEU A 546 30.62 -23.19 -17.59
C LEU A 546 31.68 -23.73 -16.62
N ARG A 547 31.52 -23.51 -15.30
CA ARG A 547 32.41 -24.08 -14.28
C ARG A 547 32.29 -25.61 -14.23
N GLY A 548 31.10 -26.16 -14.35
CA GLY A 548 30.86 -27.60 -14.36
C GLY A 548 31.53 -28.31 -15.58
N ARG A 549 31.59 -27.63 -16.73
CA ARG A 549 32.29 -28.15 -17.93
C ARG A 549 33.81 -28.15 -17.76
N ARG A 550 34.42 -27.19 -17.06
CA ARG A 550 35.87 -27.12 -16.80
C ARG A 550 36.36 -28.19 -15.83
N CYS A 551 35.49 -28.72 -14.99
CA CYS A 551 35.82 -29.73 -13.98
C CYS A 551 35.54 -31.17 -14.42
N ARG A 552 35.17 -31.45 -15.69
CA ARG A 552 35.11 -32.84 -16.20
C ARG A 552 36.55 -33.32 -16.43
N PRO A 553 37.03 -34.37 -15.73
CA PRO A 553 38.35 -34.92 -15.97
C PRO A 553 38.38 -35.42 -17.43
N LYS A 554 39.41 -35.00 -18.18
CA LYS A 554 39.72 -35.59 -19.47
C LYS A 554 39.97 -37.09 -19.22
N HIS A 555 39.09 -37.95 -19.65
CA HIS A 555 39.34 -39.38 -19.70
C HIS A 555 40.63 -39.59 -20.46
N LYS A 556 41.72 -39.93 -19.77
CA LYS A 556 42.95 -40.46 -20.39
C LYS A 556 42.55 -41.83 -20.94
N TYR A 557 42.50 -41.93 -22.26
CA TYR A 557 42.47 -43.21 -22.93
C TYR A 557 43.75 -43.93 -22.55
N HIS A 558 43.67 -44.91 -21.65
CA HIS A 558 44.71 -45.90 -21.51
C HIS A 558 44.67 -46.81 -22.73
N THR A 559 45.63 -46.64 -23.64
CA THR A 559 45.94 -47.62 -24.70
C THR A 559 46.40 -48.89 -24.02
N PRO A 560 45.85 -50.07 -24.26
CA PRO A 560 46.34 -51.30 -23.69
C PRO A 560 47.69 -51.67 -24.35
N ILE A 561 48.72 -51.81 -23.51
CA ILE A 561 50.03 -52.33 -23.91
C ILE A 561 49.85 -53.80 -24.26
N ARG A 562 50.04 -54.13 -25.53
CA ARG A 562 50.07 -55.47 -26.05
C ARG A 562 51.35 -56.18 -25.50
N SER A 563 51.18 -57.12 -24.58
CA SER A 563 52.24 -58.00 -24.12
C SER A 563 52.59 -58.96 -25.25
N GLN A 564 53.80 -58.81 -25.80
CA GLN A 564 54.44 -59.86 -26.65
C GLN A 564 54.86 -60.99 -25.72
N GLN A 565 54.39 -62.21 -26.00
CA GLN A 565 54.93 -63.41 -25.41
C GLN A 565 56.21 -63.75 -26.18
N PRO A 566 57.31 -64.21 -25.56
CA PRO A 566 58.44 -64.82 -26.22
C PRO A 566 58.14 -66.30 -26.56
N THR A 567 58.39 -66.65 -27.79
CA THR A 567 58.49 -68.01 -28.28
C THR A 567 59.84 -68.58 -27.91
N SER A 568 59.87 -69.72 -27.26
CA SER A 568 60.84 -70.83 -27.38
C SER A 568 60.20 -72.12 -26.97
#